data_ac919bf8a2be416424d9d3768817d01f
#
_entry.id   ac919bf8a2be416424d9d3768817d01f
#
_cell.length_a   1.000
_cell.length_b   1.000
_cell.length_c   1.000
_cell.angle_alpha   90.00
_cell.angle_beta   90.00
_cell.angle_gamma   90.00
#
_symmetry.space_group_name_H-M   'P 1'
#
loop_
_entity.id
_entity.type
_entity.pdbx_description
1 polymer ?
#
loop_
_entity_poly.entity_id
_entity_poly.type
_entity_poly.pdbx_seq_one_letter_code
_entity_poly.pdbx_strand_id
1 'polypeptide(L)'
;MFSLKRFILEQLIKWKESKYRKPLILKGARQIGKTYILKQFGEKNYEGVAYFNFDHDEDLYNLFSNTKDPSRILEQLSFIYGKAIIPGKTLIIFDEIQECPNALNSLKYFQEEASEYHIACAGSLLGIRLSHTSFPVGKVDFLNMYPMTFTEFLIADNCENLVEYMKSIEKVATIPDIFFNQLEEKLKAYFIIGGMPEAVKLWTEEKNIELVNNIQENI
;
A
#
# COMPACT_ATOMS: atom_id res chain seq x y z
N MET A 1 -7.21 -12.04 13.76
CA MET A 1 -7.59 -11.49 12.45
C MET A 1 -6.54 -11.95 11.44
N PHE A 2 -6.93 -12.70 10.43
CA PHE A 2 -5.99 -13.23 9.42
C PHE A 2 -5.44 -12.06 8.58
N SER A 3 -4.13 -11.87 8.62
CA SER A 3 -3.45 -10.77 7.90
C SER A 3 -2.55 -11.36 6.83
N LEU A 4 -2.84 -11.06 5.58
CA LEU A 4 -2.00 -11.45 4.46
C LEU A 4 -0.61 -10.80 4.58
N LYS A 5 0.45 -11.61 4.53
CA LYS A 5 1.82 -11.10 4.51
C LYS A 5 2.11 -10.48 3.14
N ARG A 6 2.59 -9.24 3.15
CA ARG A 6 2.92 -8.50 1.93
C ARG A 6 4.36 -7.99 2.00
N PHE A 7 5.16 -8.30 0.99
CA PHE A 7 6.58 -7.90 0.95
C PHE A 7 6.80 -6.40 0.81
N ILE A 8 5.80 -5.66 0.35
CA ILE A 8 5.85 -4.19 0.29
C ILE A 8 6.08 -3.56 1.67
N LEU A 9 5.71 -4.24 2.77
CA LEU A 9 5.94 -3.75 4.13
C LEU A 9 7.43 -3.53 4.44
N GLU A 10 8.31 -4.36 3.91
CA GLU A 10 9.76 -4.21 4.07
C GLU A 10 10.27 -2.92 3.39
N GLN A 11 9.68 -2.58 2.23
CA GLN A 11 10.01 -1.35 1.53
C GLN A 11 9.47 -0.11 2.26
N LEU A 12 8.29 -0.20 2.89
CA LEU A 12 7.73 0.86 3.72
C LEU A 12 8.59 1.11 4.97
N ILE A 13 9.13 0.05 5.59
CA ILE A 13 10.07 0.18 6.72
C ILE A 13 11.35 0.89 6.27
N LYS A 14 11.94 0.48 5.15
CA LYS A 14 13.14 1.14 4.58
C LYS A 14 12.88 2.61 4.27
N TRP A 15 11.70 2.93 3.73
CA TRP A 15 11.28 4.32 3.50
C TRP A 15 11.20 5.10 4.81
N LYS A 16 10.56 4.55 5.85
CA LYS A 16 10.45 5.20 7.17
C LYS A 16 11.82 5.54 7.76
N GLU A 17 12.79 4.62 7.64
CA GLU A 17 14.13 4.74 8.23
C GLU A 17 15.08 5.61 7.41
N SER A 18 14.73 5.95 6.18
CA SER A 18 15.57 6.75 5.29
C SER A 18 15.76 8.17 5.81
N LYS A 19 17.00 8.61 5.90
CA LYS A 19 17.37 10.01 6.21
C LYS A 19 16.95 11.00 5.11
N TYR A 20 16.79 10.52 3.89
CA TYR A 20 16.40 11.30 2.70
C TYR A 20 14.95 11.08 2.32
N ARG A 21 14.13 10.58 3.26
CA ARG A 21 12.71 10.31 3.08
C ARG A 21 11.98 11.53 2.56
N LYS A 22 11.14 11.31 1.56
CA LYS A 22 10.16 12.27 1.03
C LYS A 22 8.75 11.76 1.29
N PRO A 23 7.71 12.60 1.17
CA PRO A 23 6.35 12.09 1.12
C PRO A 23 6.23 10.94 0.13
N LEU A 24 5.62 9.84 0.56
CA LEU A 24 5.51 8.62 -0.23
C LEU A 24 4.21 8.59 -1.01
N ILE A 25 4.26 8.14 -2.25
CA ILE A 25 3.08 7.76 -3.02
C ILE A 25 3.14 6.27 -3.33
N LEU A 26 2.24 5.50 -2.71
CA LEU A 26 2.04 4.08 -2.97
C LEU A 26 1.09 3.92 -4.15
N LYS A 27 1.66 3.54 -5.31
CA LYS A 27 0.93 3.36 -6.57
C LYS A 27 0.59 1.89 -6.81
N GLY A 28 -0.52 1.64 -7.49
CA GLY A 28 -0.90 0.30 -7.92
C GLY A 28 -2.36 0.24 -8.35
N ALA A 29 -2.78 -0.90 -8.89
CA ALA A 29 -4.14 -1.12 -9.34
C ALA A 29 -5.17 -0.88 -8.21
N ARG A 30 -6.44 -0.74 -8.56
CA ARG A 30 -7.53 -0.74 -7.58
C ARG A 30 -7.59 -2.09 -6.87
N GLN A 31 -8.11 -2.12 -5.65
CA GLN A 31 -8.41 -3.32 -4.85
C GLN A 31 -7.20 -4.22 -4.47
N ILE A 32 -5.95 -3.82 -4.73
CA ILE A 32 -4.76 -4.56 -4.29
C ILE A 32 -4.39 -4.36 -2.82
N GLY A 33 -5.19 -3.57 -2.07
CA GLY A 33 -5.03 -3.37 -0.63
C GLY A 33 -4.07 -2.26 -0.22
N LYS A 34 -3.87 -1.20 -1.04
CA LYS A 34 -2.98 -0.06 -0.71
C LYS A 34 -3.31 0.58 0.63
N THR A 35 -4.57 1.00 0.80
CA THR A 35 -5.09 1.62 2.03
C THR A 35 -4.90 0.72 3.24
N TYR A 36 -5.24 -0.57 3.10
CA TYR A 36 -5.08 -1.55 4.16
C TYR A 36 -3.62 -1.67 4.62
N ILE A 37 -2.69 -1.77 3.67
CA ILE A 37 -1.25 -1.89 3.96
C ILE A 37 -0.69 -0.64 4.63
N LEU A 38 -1.09 0.57 4.20
CA LEU A 38 -0.65 1.80 4.84
C LEU A 38 -1.19 1.93 6.26
N LYS A 39 -2.46 1.58 6.51
CA LYS A 39 -3.04 1.55 7.87
C LYS A 39 -2.31 0.53 8.74
N GLN A 40 -2.15 -0.70 8.28
CA GLN A 40 -1.42 -1.75 9.01
C GLN A 40 0.03 -1.34 9.32
N PHE A 41 0.71 -0.72 8.35
CA PHE A 41 2.06 -0.22 8.54
C PHE A 41 2.10 0.89 9.59
N GLY A 42 1.16 1.83 9.53
CA GLY A 42 1.04 2.91 10.50
C GLY A 42 0.79 2.40 11.92
N GLU A 43 -0.19 1.52 12.09
CA GLU A 43 -0.55 0.92 13.38
C GLU A 43 0.61 0.16 14.06
N LYS A 44 1.46 -0.49 13.25
CA LYS A 44 2.59 -1.27 13.77
C LYS A 44 3.86 -0.45 14.02
N ASN A 45 4.00 0.70 13.37
CA ASN A 45 5.28 1.40 13.31
C ASN A 45 5.23 2.84 13.84
N TYR A 46 4.05 3.37 14.19
CA TYR A 46 3.85 4.73 14.70
C TYR A 46 2.98 4.74 15.95
N GLU A 47 3.05 5.81 16.73
CA GLU A 47 2.20 6.02 17.91
C GLU A 47 0.77 6.43 17.52
N GLY A 48 0.59 6.97 16.32
CA GLY A 48 -0.70 7.39 15.78
C GLY A 48 -0.77 7.30 14.26
N VAL A 49 -1.99 7.19 13.74
CA VAL A 49 -2.28 7.17 12.31
C VAL A 49 -3.39 8.19 12.03
N ALA A 50 -3.03 9.30 11.40
CA ALA A 50 -3.97 10.31 10.93
C ALA A 50 -4.37 9.99 9.49
N TYR A 51 -5.58 9.46 9.31
CA TYR A 51 -6.08 9.00 8.02
C TYR A 51 -7.10 9.97 7.44
N PHE A 52 -6.89 10.37 6.19
CA PHE A 52 -7.74 11.28 5.44
C PHE A 52 -8.03 10.69 4.07
N ASN A 53 -9.30 10.54 3.72
CA ASN A 53 -9.74 10.05 2.42
C ASN A 53 -10.31 11.21 1.61
N PHE A 54 -9.77 11.44 0.43
CA PHE A 54 -10.21 12.52 -0.47
C PHE A 54 -11.41 12.13 -1.34
N ASP A 55 -11.88 10.90 -1.25
CA ASP A 55 -13.07 10.49 -2.00
C ASP A 55 -14.32 11.16 -1.39
N HIS A 56 -14.89 12.12 -2.14
CA HIS A 56 -16.08 12.90 -1.77
C HIS A 56 -15.99 13.72 -0.45
N ASP A 57 -14.79 14.11 -0.01
CA ASP A 57 -14.61 14.96 1.17
C ASP A 57 -14.37 16.44 0.77
N GLU A 58 -15.45 17.23 0.75
CA GLU A 58 -15.41 18.65 0.38
C GLU A 58 -14.60 19.50 1.37
N ASP A 59 -14.61 19.17 2.65
CA ASP A 59 -13.88 19.92 3.67
C ASP A 59 -12.37 19.79 3.49
N LEU A 60 -11.89 18.56 3.23
CA LEU A 60 -10.49 18.33 2.88
C LEU A 60 -10.13 19.03 1.56
N TYR A 61 -11.00 18.99 0.57
CA TYR A 61 -10.76 19.66 -0.70
C TYR A 61 -10.61 21.17 -0.52
N ASN A 62 -11.51 21.79 0.23
CA ASN A 62 -11.48 23.23 0.54
C ASN A 62 -10.23 23.61 1.34
N LEU A 63 -9.82 22.77 2.31
CA LEU A 63 -8.61 22.98 3.11
C LEU A 63 -7.39 23.16 2.18
N PHE A 64 -7.14 22.21 1.29
CA PHE A 64 -5.98 22.25 0.39
C PHE A 64 -6.11 23.28 -0.74
N SER A 65 -7.31 23.75 -1.04
CA SER A 65 -7.55 24.84 -2.01
C SER A 65 -7.20 26.20 -1.42
N ASN A 66 -7.43 26.39 -0.12
CA ASN A 66 -7.27 27.68 0.56
C ASN A 66 -5.82 27.99 0.96
N THR A 67 -4.99 26.96 1.19
CA THR A 67 -3.60 27.17 1.61
C THR A 67 -2.67 26.05 1.11
N LYS A 68 -1.40 26.41 0.92
CA LYS A 68 -0.31 25.47 0.64
C LYS A 68 0.73 25.44 1.77
N ASP A 69 0.53 26.26 2.80
CA ASP A 69 1.39 26.34 3.98
C ASP A 69 1.24 25.07 4.82
N PRO A 70 2.29 24.25 4.98
CA PRO A 70 2.22 23.00 5.74
C PRO A 70 1.77 23.21 7.19
N SER A 71 2.16 24.29 7.84
CA SER A 71 1.83 24.55 9.24
C SER A 71 0.32 24.74 9.41
N ARG A 72 -0.30 25.51 8.53
CA ARG A 72 -1.77 25.74 8.52
C ARG A 72 -2.53 24.48 8.15
N ILE A 73 -2.00 23.71 7.19
CA ILE A 73 -2.61 22.43 6.81
C ILE A 73 -2.57 21.47 8.01
N LEU A 74 -1.43 21.32 8.67
CA LEU A 74 -1.26 20.43 9.84
C LEU A 74 -2.16 20.82 11.01
N GLU A 75 -2.33 22.10 11.27
CA GLU A 75 -3.25 22.61 12.30
C GLU A 75 -4.69 22.13 12.02
N GLN A 76 -5.18 22.32 10.79
CA GLN A 76 -6.54 21.93 10.41
C GLN A 76 -6.70 20.40 10.36
N LEU A 77 -5.70 19.66 9.84
CA LEU A 77 -5.69 18.20 9.85
C LEU A 77 -5.68 17.66 11.29
N SER A 78 -4.96 18.29 12.21
CA SER A 78 -4.97 17.92 13.64
C SER A 78 -6.35 18.11 14.27
N PHE A 79 -7.06 19.18 13.89
CA PHE A 79 -8.44 19.41 14.32
C PHE A 79 -9.38 18.32 13.81
N ILE A 80 -9.32 17.96 12.52
CA ILE A 80 -10.12 16.89 11.91
C ILE A 80 -9.78 15.52 12.53
N TYR A 81 -8.51 15.25 12.77
CA TYR A 81 -8.04 14.01 13.40
C TYR A 81 -8.45 13.92 14.88
N GLY A 82 -8.76 15.04 15.52
CA GLY A 82 -9.12 15.13 16.94
C GLY A 82 -7.95 14.96 17.91
N LYS A 83 -6.71 14.96 17.41
CA LYS A 83 -5.46 14.83 18.19
C LYS A 83 -4.34 15.60 17.49
N ALA A 84 -3.29 15.92 18.25
CA ALA A 84 -2.07 16.49 17.67
C ALA A 84 -1.38 15.50 16.72
N ILE A 85 -1.00 15.99 15.54
CA ILE A 85 -0.14 15.26 14.60
C ILE A 85 1.31 15.55 15.00
N ILE A 86 2.01 14.53 15.51
CA ILE A 86 3.36 14.66 16.09
C ILE A 86 4.40 14.24 15.05
N PRO A 87 5.42 15.10 14.75
CA PRO A 87 6.50 14.75 13.83
C PRO A 87 7.16 13.40 14.16
N GLY A 88 7.36 12.56 13.18
CA GLY A 88 8.00 11.25 13.32
C GLY A 88 7.22 10.19 14.11
N LYS A 89 6.18 10.58 14.87
CA LYS A 89 5.37 9.70 15.71
C LYS A 89 3.99 9.40 15.13
N THR A 90 3.44 10.31 14.34
CA THR A 90 2.16 10.13 13.65
C THR A 90 2.40 9.94 12.17
N LEU A 91 1.89 8.84 11.60
CA LEU A 91 1.84 8.67 10.15
C LEU A 91 0.59 9.38 9.62
N ILE A 92 0.79 10.29 8.68
CA ILE A 92 -0.31 10.90 7.92
C ILE A 92 -0.56 10.05 6.70
N ILE A 93 -1.79 9.58 6.50
CA ILE A 93 -2.20 8.83 5.31
C ILE A 93 -3.20 9.65 4.52
N PHE A 94 -2.84 9.94 3.27
CA PHE A 94 -3.73 10.54 2.27
C PHE A 94 -4.19 9.46 1.30
N ASP A 95 -5.46 9.09 1.39
CA ASP A 95 -6.06 8.07 0.53
C ASP A 95 -6.80 8.70 -0.64
N GLU A 96 -6.78 8.03 -1.79
CA GLU A 96 -7.32 8.51 -3.07
C GLU A 96 -6.80 9.92 -3.43
N ILE A 97 -5.49 10.15 -3.20
CA ILE A 97 -4.84 11.47 -3.34
C ILE A 97 -5.04 12.11 -4.72
N GLN A 98 -5.31 11.32 -5.76
CA GLN A 98 -5.57 11.82 -7.11
C GLN A 98 -6.89 12.61 -7.21
N GLU A 99 -7.83 12.41 -6.29
CA GLU A 99 -9.08 13.16 -6.26
C GLU A 99 -8.88 14.61 -5.79
N CYS A 100 -7.77 14.92 -5.11
CA CYS A 100 -7.42 16.27 -4.70
C CYS A 100 -6.06 16.74 -5.24
N PRO A 101 -6.01 17.33 -6.44
CA PRO A 101 -4.76 17.81 -7.06
C PRO A 101 -3.99 18.81 -6.20
N ASN A 102 -4.71 19.61 -5.40
CA ASN A 102 -4.08 20.57 -4.49
C ASN A 102 -3.35 19.89 -3.33
N ALA A 103 -3.91 18.79 -2.78
CA ALA A 103 -3.23 17.98 -1.77
C ALA A 103 -1.98 17.30 -2.36
N LEU A 104 -2.08 16.76 -3.58
CA LEU A 104 -0.93 16.19 -4.29
C LEU A 104 0.19 17.23 -4.48
N ASN A 105 -0.17 18.44 -4.92
CA ASN A 105 0.79 19.54 -5.10
C ASN A 105 1.39 20.02 -3.78
N SER A 106 0.65 19.94 -2.66
CA SER A 106 1.14 20.36 -1.35
C SER A 106 2.29 19.50 -0.83
N LEU A 107 2.42 18.26 -1.30
CA LEU A 107 3.51 17.35 -0.91
C LEU A 107 4.90 17.95 -1.16
N LYS A 108 5.03 18.82 -2.16
CA LYS A 108 6.26 19.57 -2.41
C LYS A 108 6.63 20.46 -1.22
N TYR A 109 5.67 21.19 -0.69
CA TYR A 109 5.89 22.12 0.42
C TYR A 109 6.15 21.34 1.72
N PHE A 110 5.45 20.24 1.95
CA PHE A 110 5.77 19.34 3.06
C PHE A 110 7.21 18.84 3.01
N GLN A 111 7.70 18.49 1.83
CA GLN A 111 9.11 18.07 1.68
C GLN A 111 10.09 19.20 1.95
N GLU A 112 9.77 20.44 1.61
CA GLU A 112 10.68 21.58 1.71
C GLU A 112 10.66 22.22 3.12
N GLU A 113 9.50 22.25 3.79
CA GLU A 113 9.26 23.06 4.99
C GLU A 113 8.84 22.23 6.22
N ALA A 114 8.45 20.95 6.04
CA ALA A 114 7.92 20.11 7.11
C ALA A 114 8.32 18.63 6.90
N SER A 115 9.58 18.37 6.51
CA SER A 115 10.09 17.04 6.17
C SER A 115 10.12 16.04 7.32
N GLU A 116 10.01 16.52 8.56
CA GLU A 116 9.92 15.71 9.78
C GLU A 116 8.56 14.99 9.92
N TYR A 117 7.52 15.44 9.20
CA TYR A 117 6.24 14.76 9.17
C TYR A 117 6.24 13.63 8.15
N HIS A 118 5.80 12.46 8.56
CA HIS A 118 5.76 11.28 7.71
C HIS A 118 4.42 11.21 6.99
N ILE A 119 4.43 11.37 5.67
CA ILE A 119 3.22 11.35 4.84
C ILE A 119 3.32 10.19 3.85
N ALA A 120 2.29 9.34 3.85
CA ALA A 120 2.14 8.27 2.87
C ALA A 120 0.79 8.41 2.15
N CYS A 121 0.83 8.44 0.83
CA CYS A 121 -0.36 8.58 0.01
C CYS A 121 -0.69 7.27 -0.69
N ALA A 122 -1.97 6.91 -0.77
CA ALA A 122 -2.46 5.88 -1.66
C ALA A 122 -3.19 6.52 -2.85
N GLY A 123 -2.99 5.95 -4.03
CA GLY A 123 -3.68 6.42 -5.22
C GLY A 123 -3.63 5.42 -6.37
N SER A 124 -4.61 5.49 -7.27
CA SER A 124 -4.61 4.66 -8.48
C SER A 124 -3.57 5.19 -9.48
N LEU A 125 -2.90 4.26 -10.19
CA LEU A 125 -1.87 4.61 -11.17
C LEU A 125 -2.41 5.50 -12.31
N LEU A 126 -3.65 5.29 -12.72
CA LEU A 126 -4.33 6.03 -13.77
C LEU A 126 -4.67 7.46 -13.32
N GLY A 127 -5.23 7.63 -12.12
CA GLY A 127 -5.61 8.95 -11.59
C GLY A 127 -4.41 9.87 -11.43
N ILE A 128 -3.27 9.36 -10.95
CA ILE A 128 -2.04 10.16 -10.78
C ILE A 128 -1.45 10.60 -12.13
N ARG A 129 -1.57 9.79 -13.19
CA ARG A 129 -1.08 10.16 -14.54
C ARG A 129 -1.97 11.15 -15.26
N LEU A 130 -3.26 11.18 -14.96
CA LEU A 130 -4.24 12.04 -15.60
C LEU A 130 -4.36 13.42 -14.96
N SER A 131 -3.76 13.64 -13.79
CA SER A 131 -3.70 14.97 -13.19
C SER A 131 -2.76 15.86 -14.02
N HIS A 132 -3.33 16.71 -14.86
CA HIS A 132 -2.63 17.70 -15.70
C HIS A 132 -1.99 18.86 -14.92
N THR A 133 -2.03 18.84 -13.59
CA THR A 133 -1.42 19.83 -12.71
C THR A 133 0.03 19.49 -12.42
N SER A 134 0.84 20.49 -12.14
CA SER A 134 2.29 20.39 -11.87
C SER A 134 2.59 19.34 -10.78
N PHE A 135 2.90 18.13 -11.23
CA PHE A 135 3.26 17.03 -10.34
C PHE A 135 4.57 17.38 -9.59
N PRO A 136 4.70 17.07 -8.28
CA PRO A 136 5.88 17.39 -7.47
C PRO A 136 7.08 16.51 -7.82
N VAL A 137 7.60 16.66 -9.06
CA VAL A 137 8.74 15.88 -9.57
C VAL A 137 9.95 16.05 -8.66
N GLY A 138 10.55 14.94 -8.25
CA GLY A 138 11.74 14.93 -7.39
C GLY A 138 11.49 15.28 -5.92
N LYS A 139 10.25 15.61 -5.51
CA LYS A 139 9.87 15.97 -4.14
C LYS A 139 9.06 14.88 -3.42
N VAL A 140 8.81 13.77 -4.09
CA VAL A 140 8.11 12.60 -3.55
C VAL A 140 8.85 11.32 -3.88
N ASP A 141 8.69 10.31 -3.03
CA ASP A 141 9.13 8.94 -3.26
C ASP A 141 7.96 8.12 -3.83
N PHE A 142 8.29 7.09 -4.61
CA PHE A 142 7.30 6.17 -5.16
C PHE A 142 7.60 4.74 -4.76
N LEU A 143 6.56 4.04 -4.32
CA LEU A 143 6.55 2.58 -4.26
C LEU A 143 5.42 2.03 -5.15
N ASN A 144 5.73 0.95 -5.86
CA ASN A 144 4.73 0.27 -6.67
C ASN A 144 4.24 -0.97 -5.91
N MET A 145 2.94 -1.03 -5.69
CA MET A 145 2.28 -2.21 -5.14
C MET A 145 1.62 -2.97 -6.28
N TYR A 146 1.83 -4.28 -6.28
CA TYR A 146 1.29 -5.21 -7.27
C TYR A 146 0.31 -6.18 -6.59
N PRO A 147 -0.50 -6.93 -7.34
CA PRO A 147 -1.18 -8.10 -6.81
C PRO A 147 -0.19 -9.02 -6.09
N MET A 148 -0.67 -9.91 -5.25
CA MET A 148 0.18 -10.83 -4.50
C MET A 148 0.98 -11.71 -5.46
N THR A 149 2.26 -11.85 -5.18
CA THR A 149 3.15 -12.76 -5.90
C THR A 149 2.83 -14.21 -5.55
N PHE A 150 3.29 -15.16 -6.37
CA PHE A 150 3.16 -16.60 -6.05
C PHE A 150 3.76 -16.93 -4.66
N THR A 151 4.88 -16.32 -4.30
CA THR A 151 5.48 -16.51 -2.98
C THR A 151 4.59 -15.98 -1.85
N GLU A 152 3.97 -14.80 -2.01
CA GLU A 152 2.99 -14.27 -1.04
C GLU A 152 1.74 -15.15 -0.97
N PHE A 153 1.28 -15.71 -2.10
CA PHE A 153 0.19 -16.67 -2.17
C PHE A 153 0.52 -17.96 -1.41
N LEU A 154 1.72 -18.54 -1.61
CA LEU A 154 2.16 -19.73 -0.87
C LEU A 154 2.17 -19.48 0.64
N ILE A 155 2.66 -18.32 1.09
CA ILE A 155 2.65 -17.96 2.51
C ILE A 155 1.21 -17.84 3.02
N ALA A 156 0.32 -17.21 2.26
CA ALA A 156 -1.09 -17.09 2.62
C ALA A 156 -1.79 -18.45 2.69
N ASP A 157 -1.37 -19.40 1.87
CA ASP A 157 -1.91 -20.76 1.81
C ASP A 157 -1.21 -21.74 2.79
N ASN A 158 -0.47 -21.23 3.78
CA ASN A 158 0.27 -21.98 4.80
C ASN A 158 1.32 -22.96 4.21
N CYS A 159 1.96 -22.56 3.12
CA CYS A 159 2.99 -23.35 2.41
C CYS A 159 4.38 -22.69 2.52
N GLU A 160 4.75 -22.16 3.71
CA GLU A 160 6.05 -21.54 3.95
C GLU A 160 7.23 -22.48 3.70
N ASN A 161 7.06 -23.77 3.96
CA ASN A 161 8.06 -24.80 3.66
C ASN A 161 8.45 -24.84 2.18
N LEU A 162 7.50 -24.65 1.26
CA LEU A 162 7.78 -24.56 -0.18
C LEU A 162 8.55 -23.29 -0.52
N VAL A 163 8.24 -22.18 0.15
CA VAL A 163 8.97 -20.91 -0.02
C VAL A 163 10.41 -21.04 0.46
N GLU A 164 10.63 -21.67 1.61
CA GLU A 164 11.98 -21.94 2.14
C GLU A 164 12.77 -22.86 1.20
N TYR A 165 12.14 -23.90 0.71
CA TYR A 165 12.74 -24.78 -0.30
C TYR A 165 13.13 -24.00 -1.56
N MET A 166 12.24 -23.20 -2.14
CA MET A 166 12.53 -22.36 -3.32
C MET A 166 13.72 -21.43 -3.10
N LYS A 167 13.84 -20.84 -1.91
CA LYS A 167 14.96 -19.96 -1.55
C LYS A 167 16.29 -20.71 -1.36
N SER A 168 16.23 -21.98 -1.02
CA SER A 168 17.44 -22.81 -0.83
C SER A 168 18.08 -23.29 -2.13
N ILE A 169 17.40 -23.11 -3.27
CA ILE A 169 17.91 -23.49 -4.58
C ILE A 169 18.95 -22.46 -5.04
N GLU A 170 20.24 -22.79 -4.89
CA GLU A 170 21.35 -21.89 -5.29
C GLU A 170 21.78 -22.07 -6.75
N LYS A 171 21.49 -23.21 -7.37
CA LYS A 171 21.90 -23.58 -8.75
C LYS A 171 20.77 -24.30 -9.47
N VAL A 172 20.88 -24.35 -10.80
CA VAL A 172 20.01 -25.20 -11.61
C VAL A 172 20.21 -26.67 -11.17
N ALA A 173 19.21 -27.22 -10.50
CA ALA A 173 19.20 -28.58 -10.00
C ALA A 173 17.83 -29.19 -10.28
N THR A 174 17.81 -30.53 -10.33
CA THR A 174 16.55 -31.27 -10.44
C THR A 174 15.76 -31.11 -9.13
N ILE A 175 14.53 -30.66 -9.25
CA ILE A 175 13.62 -30.52 -8.10
C ILE A 175 13.12 -31.95 -7.77
N PRO A 176 13.22 -32.42 -6.51
CA PRO A 176 12.64 -33.69 -6.10
C PRO A 176 11.14 -33.72 -6.34
N ASP A 177 10.61 -34.84 -6.80
CA ASP A 177 9.21 -35.02 -7.22
C ASP A 177 8.20 -34.55 -6.15
N ILE A 178 8.52 -34.80 -4.88
CA ILE A 178 7.64 -34.37 -3.77
C ILE A 178 7.44 -32.86 -3.72
N PHE A 179 8.48 -32.05 -3.97
CA PHE A 179 8.38 -30.61 -4.01
C PHE A 179 7.82 -30.12 -5.34
N PHE A 180 8.23 -30.77 -6.44
CA PHE A 180 7.76 -30.43 -7.78
C PHE A 180 6.24 -30.55 -7.88
N ASN A 181 5.67 -31.68 -7.47
CA ASN A 181 4.23 -31.94 -7.56
C ASN A 181 3.43 -30.94 -6.70
N GLN A 182 3.92 -30.64 -5.49
CA GLN A 182 3.26 -29.65 -4.63
C GLN A 182 3.33 -28.23 -5.23
N LEU A 183 4.50 -27.82 -5.72
CA LEU A 183 4.67 -26.51 -6.35
C LEU A 183 3.81 -26.38 -7.61
N GLU A 184 3.73 -27.43 -8.44
CA GLU A 184 2.90 -27.46 -9.64
C GLU A 184 1.41 -27.31 -9.30
N GLU A 185 0.92 -28.05 -8.30
CA GLU A 185 -0.46 -27.94 -7.82
C GLU A 185 -0.78 -26.52 -7.34
N LYS A 186 0.09 -25.94 -6.50
CA LYS A 186 -0.09 -24.58 -5.99
C LYS A 186 0.01 -23.52 -7.07
N LEU A 187 0.88 -23.73 -8.06
CA LEU A 187 1.01 -22.82 -9.21
C LEU A 187 -0.24 -22.84 -10.09
N LYS A 188 -0.81 -24.02 -10.35
CA LYS A 188 -2.11 -24.16 -11.05
C LYS A 188 -3.23 -23.44 -10.30
N ALA A 189 -3.29 -23.60 -8.97
CA ALA A 189 -4.25 -22.86 -8.14
C ALA A 189 -4.04 -21.35 -8.26
N TYR A 190 -2.79 -20.88 -8.15
CA TYR A 190 -2.47 -19.46 -8.31
C TYR A 190 -2.85 -18.89 -9.69
N PHE A 191 -2.70 -19.65 -10.77
CA PHE A 191 -3.14 -19.19 -12.10
C PHE A 191 -4.66 -19.02 -12.22
N ILE A 192 -5.43 -19.79 -11.46
CA ILE A 192 -6.90 -19.68 -11.43
C ILE A 192 -7.33 -18.54 -10.51
N ILE A 193 -6.78 -18.47 -9.30
CA ILE A 193 -7.19 -17.54 -8.25
C ILE A 193 -6.60 -16.15 -8.48
N GLY A 194 -5.40 -16.07 -9.06
CA GLY A 194 -4.65 -14.84 -9.22
C GLY A 194 -4.06 -14.30 -7.92
N GLY A 195 -3.59 -13.05 -7.99
CA GLY A 195 -2.93 -12.38 -6.87
C GLY A 195 -3.77 -11.28 -6.20
N MET A 196 -5.07 -11.16 -6.49
CA MET A 196 -5.90 -10.16 -5.83
C MET A 196 -6.12 -10.56 -4.37
N PRO A 197 -5.82 -9.66 -3.38
CA PRO A 197 -5.81 -10.04 -1.96
C PRO A 197 -7.14 -10.61 -1.47
N GLU A 198 -8.25 -10.10 -1.95
CA GLU A 198 -9.60 -10.57 -1.58
C GLU A 198 -9.84 -11.98 -2.08
N ALA A 199 -9.50 -12.27 -3.34
CA ALA A 199 -9.60 -13.60 -3.93
C ALA A 199 -8.69 -14.60 -3.21
N VAL A 200 -7.43 -14.21 -2.93
CA VAL A 200 -6.48 -15.07 -2.19
C VAL A 200 -6.99 -15.35 -0.78
N LYS A 201 -7.49 -14.33 -0.07
CA LYS A 201 -8.05 -14.49 1.27
C LYS A 201 -9.21 -15.49 1.27
N LEU A 202 -10.19 -15.30 0.39
CA LEU A 202 -11.33 -16.20 0.28
C LEU A 202 -10.88 -17.63 -0.04
N TRP A 203 -9.95 -17.80 -0.97
CA TRP A 203 -9.39 -19.10 -1.27
C TRP A 203 -8.74 -19.78 -0.06
N THR A 204 -7.99 -19.02 0.74
CA THR A 204 -7.32 -19.59 1.92
C THR A 204 -8.31 -20.02 3.02
N GLU A 205 -9.43 -19.31 3.14
CA GLU A 205 -10.46 -19.58 4.14
C GLU A 205 -11.43 -20.70 3.70
N GLU A 206 -11.89 -20.70 2.44
CA GLU A 206 -13.01 -21.52 1.98
C GLU A 206 -12.61 -22.65 1.01
N LYS A 207 -11.46 -22.51 0.32
CA LYS A 207 -11.02 -23.45 -0.76
C LYS A 207 -12.08 -23.69 -1.85
N ASN A 208 -12.91 -22.69 -2.11
CA ASN A 208 -14.03 -22.76 -3.05
C ASN A 208 -13.78 -21.86 -4.26
N ILE A 209 -13.61 -22.47 -5.44
CA ILE A 209 -13.32 -21.76 -6.69
C ILE A 209 -14.53 -20.94 -7.17
N GLU A 210 -15.77 -21.42 -6.97
CA GLU A 210 -16.96 -20.68 -7.40
C GLU A 210 -17.09 -19.36 -6.69
N LEU A 211 -16.82 -19.33 -5.36
CA LEU A 211 -16.82 -18.09 -4.60
C LEU A 211 -15.71 -17.13 -5.05
N VAL A 212 -14.53 -17.67 -5.39
CA VAL A 212 -13.43 -16.85 -5.91
C VAL A 212 -13.79 -16.22 -7.26
N ASN A 213 -14.41 -16.99 -8.16
CA ASN A 213 -14.86 -16.49 -9.48
C ASN A 213 -15.86 -15.34 -9.32
N ASN A 214 -16.81 -15.45 -8.39
CA ASN A 214 -17.77 -14.38 -8.10
C ASN A 214 -17.10 -13.07 -7.67
N ILE A 215 -16.00 -13.15 -6.89
CA ILE A 215 -15.20 -11.97 -6.54
C ILE A 215 -14.48 -11.42 -7.76
N GLN A 216 -13.86 -12.29 -8.57
CA GLN A 216 -13.11 -11.86 -9.76
C GLN A 216 -13.97 -11.14 -10.79
N GLU A 217 -15.25 -11.51 -10.94
CA GLU A 217 -16.20 -10.81 -11.82
C GLU A 217 -16.55 -9.39 -11.32
N ASN A 218 -16.33 -9.09 -10.05
CA ASN A 218 -16.63 -7.80 -9.40
C ASN A 218 -15.39 -6.91 -9.19
N ILE A 219 -14.21 -7.37 -9.58
CA ILE A 219 -12.95 -6.62 -9.51
C ILE A 219 -12.66 -5.89 -10.82
#